data_5e3969128260d0ae551bbb90d1ed9313
#
_entry.id   5e3969128260d0ae551bbb90d1ed9313
#
_cell.length_a   1.000
_cell.length_b   1.000
_cell.length_c   1.000
_cell.angle_alpha   90.00
_cell.angle_beta   90.00
_cell.angle_gamma   90.00
#
_symmetry.space_group_name_H-M   'P 1'
#
loop_
_entity.id
_entity.type
_entity.pdbx_description
1 polymer ?
#
loop_
_entity_poly.entity_id
_entity_poly.type
_entity_poly.pdbx_seq_one_letter_code
_entity_poly.pdbx_strand_id
1 'polypeptide(L)' 'DFFRANRQFIVSRKAVSDISLWFNGRLAINLKVPVPEKIIISKAKASELKDWF' A
#
# COMPACT_ATOMS: atom_id res chain seq x y z
N ASP A 1 -12.51 3.64 -5.93
CA ASP A 1 -11.06 3.74 -6.09
C ASP A 1 -10.34 2.68 -5.28
N PHE A 2 -9.84 1.67 -5.98
CA PHE A 2 -9.14 0.57 -5.37
C PHE A 2 -7.75 0.42 -5.97
N PHE A 3 -6.83 -0.04 -5.16
CA PHE A 3 -5.48 -0.32 -5.59
C PHE A 3 -5.12 -1.76 -5.25
N ARG A 4 -4.65 -2.50 -6.24
CA ARG A 4 -4.21 -3.87 -6.02
C ARG A 4 -2.79 -3.84 -5.49
N ALA A 5 -2.66 -4.01 -4.19
CA ALA A 5 -1.36 -3.97 -3.52
C ALA A 5 -0.50 -5.17 -3.89
N ASN A 6 -1.12 -6.35 -3.89
CA ASN A 6 -0.45 -7.58 -4.29
C ASN A 6 -1.52 -8.62 -4.62
N ARG A 7 -1.10 -9.89 -4.77
CA ARG A 7 -2.05 -10.94 -5.13
C ARG A 7 -3.13 -11.17 -4.10
N GLN A 8 -2.86 -10.84 -2.85
CA GLN A 8 -3.77 -11.12 -1.74
C GLN A 8 -4.60 -9.92 -1.33
N PHE A 9 -4.14 -8.71 -1.62
CA PHE A 9 -4.77 -7.51 -1.08
C PHE A 9 -5.15 -6.51 -2.15
N ILE A 10 -6.39 -6.06 -2.06
CA ILE A 10 -6.88 -4.89 -2.79
C ILE A 10 -7.36 -3.92 -1.72
N VAL A 11 -6.90 -2.68 -1.79
CA VAL A 11 -7.22 -1.69 -0.77
C VAL A 11 -8.03 -0.55 -1.39
N SER A 12 -8.96 -0.02 -0.60
CA SER A 12 -9.68 1.17 -1.02
C SER A 12 -8.93 2.41 -0.55
N ARG A 13 -9.03 3.47 -1.32
CA ARG A 13 -8.36 4.72 -0.98
C ARG A 13 -8.83 5.25 0.37
N LYS A 14 -10.11 5.09 0.67
CA LYS A 14 -10.68 5.57 1.93
C LYS A 14 -10.16 4.80 3.14
N ALA A 15 -9.73 3.57 2.94
CA ALA A 15 -9.20 2.74 4.03
C ALA A 15 -7.73 3.03 4.34
N VAL A 16 -7.02 3.70 3.44
CA VAL A 16 -5.60 3.99 3.63
C VAL A 16 -5.43 5.20 4.54
N SER A 17 -4.70 5.00 5.63
CA SER A 17 -4.35 6.08 6.56
C SER A 17 -3.20 6.89 5.99
N ASP A 18 -2.09 6.22 5.72
CA ASP A 18 -0.93 6.85 5.12
C ASP A 18 -0.05 5.80 4.47
N ILE A 19 1.05 6.25 3.88
CA ILE A 19 2.04 5.40 3.23
C ILE A 19 3.39 5.73 3.83
N SER A 20 4.12 4.70 4.24
CA SER A 20 5.45 4.84 4.82
C SER A 20 6.51 4.30 3.89
N LEU A 21 7.73 4.82 4.01
CA LEU A 21 8.86 4.25 3.31
C LEU A 21 9.23 2.90 3.91
N TRP A 22 9.66 1.99 3.05
CA TRP A 22 10.10 0.66 3.46
C TRP A 22 11.46 0.39 2.84
N PHE A 23 12.09 -0.70 3.24
CA PHE A 23 13.43 -1.04 2.77
C PHE A 23 13.49 -1.21 1.26
N ASN A 24 14.64 -0.88 0.67
CA ASN A 24 14.94 -1.13 -0.74
C ASN A 24 13.97 -0.47 -1.72
N GLY A 25 13.50 0.72 -1.38
CA GLY A 25 12.61 1.47 -2.26
C GLY A 25 11.17 1.00 -2.26
N ARG A 26 10.83 0.08 -1.37
CA ARG A 26 9.44 -0.37 -1.22
C ARG A 26 8.65 0.63 -0.41
N LEU A 27 7.34 0.46 -0.41
CA LEU A 27 6.45 1.28 0.40
C LEU A 27 5.57 0.37 1.26
N ALA A 28 5.16 0.87 2.40
CA ALA A 28 4.24 0.18 3.28
C ALA A 28 2.94 0.97 3.34
N ILE A 29 1.82 0.31 3.14
CA ILE A 29 0.50 0.94 3.26
C ILE A 29 0.00 0.76 4.68
N ASN A 30 -0.34 1.87 5.33
CA ASN A 30 -0.93 1.84 6.66
C ASN A 30 -2.42 2.08 6.53
N LEU A 31 -3.21 1.14 7.04
CA LEU A 31 -4.67 1.21 6.96
C LEU A 31 -5.24 1.78 8.25
N LYS A 32 -6.44 2.34 8.15
CA LYS A 32 -7.16 2.88 9.30
C LYS A 32 -7.65 1.79 10.24
N VAL A 33 -7.76 0.57 9.74
CA VAL A 33 -8.19 -0.59 10.52
C VAL A 33 -7.00 -1.51 10.77
N PRO A 34 -6.98 -2.26 11.89
CA PRO A 34 -5.90 -3.20 12.14
C PRO A 34 -5.92 -4.32 11.10
N VAL A 35 -4.73 -4.71 10.68
CA VAL A 35 -4.55 -5.84 9.75
C VAL A 35 -3.51 -6.79 10.34
N PRO A 36 -3.61 -8.09 10.06
CA PRO A 36 -2.69 -9.06 10.65
C PRO A 36 -1.26 -8.93 10.16
N GLU A 37 -1.05 -8.39 8.98
CA GLU A 37 0.30 -8.21 8.44
C GLU A 37 0.39 -6.89 7.70
N LYS A 38 1.63 -6.38 7.61
CA LYS A 38 1.87 -5.16 6.84
C LYS A 38 1.69 -5.42 5.37
N ILE A 39 1.13 -4.44 4.68
CA ILE A 39 0.96 -4.51 3.24
C ILE A 39 2.14 -3.78 2.63
N ILE A 40 3.06 -4.53 2.05
CA ILE A 40 4.29 -4.00 1.46
C ILE A 40 4.15 -3.95 -0.05
N ILE A 41 4.44 -2.80 -0.63
CA ILE A 41 4.35 -2.58 -2.07
C ILE A 41 5.75 -2.68 -2.65
N SER A 42 5.90 -3.48 -3.70
CA SER A 42 7.18 -3.65 -4.36
C SER A 42 7.67 -2.33 -4.95
N LYS A 43 8.98 -2.25 -5.15
CA LYS A 43 9.58 -1.06 -5.75
C LYS A 43 8.97 -0.75 -7.11
N ALA A 44 8.70 -1.78 -7.89
CA ALA A 44 8.13 -1.60 -9.22
C ALA A 44 6.74 -0.97 -9.18
N LYS A 45 5.96 -1.26 -8.14
CA LYS A 45 4.61 -0.71 -7.99
C LYS A 45 4.56 0.57 -7.18
N ALA A 46 5.68 0.97 -6.58
CA ALA A 46 5.68 2.13 -5.69
C ALA A 46 5.25 3.41 -6.40
N SER A 47 5.68 3.61 -7.64
CA SER A 47 5.28 4.81 -8.36
C SER A 47 3.80 4.78 -8.74
N GLU A 48 3.26 3.62 -9.05
CA GLU A 48 1.83 3.48 -9.30
C GLU A 48 1.03 3.85 -8.06
N LEU A 49 1.48 3.40 -6.91
CA LEU A 49 0.83 3.72 -5.65
C LEU A 49 0.85 5.21 -5.38
N LYS A 50 1.98 5.87 -5.60
CA LYS A 50 2.10 7.30 -5.40
C LYS A 50 1.15 8.07 -6.31
N ASP A 51 1.03 7.66 -7.55
CA ASP A 51 0.12 8.30 -8.50
C ASP A 51 -1.34 8.07 -8.12
N TRP A 52 -1.64 6.89 -7.61
CA TRP A 52 -3.00 6.54 -7.22
C TRP A 52 -3.43 7.26 -5.94
N PHE A 53 -2.55 7.33 -4.97
CA PHE A 53 -2.86 7.92 -3.67
C PHE A 53 -2.76 9.44 -3.72
#